data_f3aa4e23ecdafa33e3831c8785b3cf2d
#
_entry.id   f3aa4e23ecdafa33e3831c8785b3cf2d
#
_cell.length_a   1.000
_cell.length_b   1.000
_cell.length_c   1.000
_cell.angle_alpha   90.00
_cell.angle_beta   90.00
_cell.angle_gamma   90.00
#
_symmetry.space_group_name_H-M   'P 1'
#
loop_
_entity.id
_entity.type
_entity.pdbx_description
1 polymer ?
#
loop_
_entity_poly.entity_id
_entity_poly.type
_entity_poly.pdbx_seq_one_letter_code
_entity_poly.pdbx_strand_id
1 'polypeptide(L)'
;GELDLAELDVSVQRMLEAKARCAAMQPKTLGDEAACRARAEEVRAASITAVHLPQGGMPALGDNPLFLGCADYRSTIASNGESSGFTFPEEMRRHADKGTALVTDKDPGDAEIAEVVSQAAAHSCIVLGTYNGHILQGQLRLAKALAATGLPMILVALRNPYDLRNMPNHVAALAGWEYTRPLFDAL
;
A
#
# COMPACT_ATOMS: atom_id res chain seq x y z
N GLY A 1 38.50 3.14 -13.18
CA GLY A 1 38.47 2.62 -14.55
C GLY A 1 38.33 3.78 -15.50
N GLU A 2 39.09 3.80 -16.56
CA GLU A 2 38.94 4.77 -17.65
C GLU A 2 37.71 4.41 -18.45
N LEU A 3 36.90 5.42 -18.85
CA LEU A 3 35.80 5.24 -19.77
C LEU A 3 36.36 5.01 -21.18
N ASP A 4 35.91 3.94 -21.82
CA ASP A 4 36.22 3.69 -23.23
C ASP A 4 35.41 4.67 -24.09
N LEU A 5 36.10 5.58 -24.78
CA LEU A 5 35.47 6.57 -25.65
C LEU A 5 34.67 5.92 -26.80
N ALA A 6 35.12 4.77 -27.30
CA ALA A 6 34.41 4.07 -28.35
C ALA A 6 33.05 3.52 -27.86
N GLU A 7 32.96 3.00 -26.62
CA GLU A 7 31.70 2.59 -26.01
C GLU A 7 30.79 3.80 -25.74
N LEU A 8 31.36 4.93 -25.35
CA LEU A 8 30.59 6.17 -25.16
C LEU A 8 29.98 6.63 -26.46
N ASP A 9 30.75 6.64 -27.56
CA ASP A 9 30.25 7.04 -28.88
C ASP A 9 29.12 6.13 -29.36
N VAL A 10 29.22 4.82 -29.16
CA VAL A 10 28.14 3.86 -29.47
C VAL A 10 26.89 4.17 -28.64
N SER A 11 27.05 4.50 -27.37
CA SER A 11 25.94 4.84 -26.49
C SER A 11 25.24 6.13 -26.92
N VAL A 12 26.02 7.15 -27.25
CA VAL A 12 25.51 8.43 -27.79
C VAL A 12 24.77 8.20 -29.10
N GLN A 13 25.33 7.42 -30.02
CA GLN A 13 24.68 7.09 -31.30
C GLN A 13 23.32 6.41 -31.09
N ARG A 14 23.23 5.41 -30.21
CA ARG A 14 21.96 4.75 -29.85
C ARG A 14 20.92 5.72 -29.31
N MET A 15 21.36 6.66 -28.48
CA MET A 15 20.48 7.69 -27.93
C MET A 15 19.98 8.63 -29.02
N LEU A 16 20.83 9.08 -29.94
CA LEU A 16 20.45 9.95 -31.04
C LEU A 16 19.46 9.26 -31.98
N GLU A 17 19.68 7.99 -32.30
CA GLU A 17 18.76 7.19 -33.11
C GLU A 17 17.40 6.99 -32.42
N ALA A 18 17.38 6.76 -31.12
CA ALA A 18 16.15 6.67 -30.34
C ALA A 18 15.38 7.99 -30.37
N LYS A 19 16.05 9.12 -30.16
CA LYS A 19 15.46 10.46 -30.26
C LYS A 19 14.91 10.75 -31.65
N ALA A 20 15.64 10.40 -32.71
CA ALA A 20 15.17 10.57 -34.09
C ALA A 20 13.90 9.75 -34.36
N ARG A 21 13.85 8.49 -33.88
CA ARG A 21 12.62 7.68 -33.98
C ARG A 21 11.45 8.30 -33.22
N CYS A 22 11.67 8.78 -32.00
CA CYS A 22 10.63 9.45 -31.23
C CYS A 22 10.13 10.73 -31.90
N ALA A 23 11.03 11.53 -32.47
CA ALA A 23 10.67 12.75 -33.20
C ALA A 23 9.86 12.48 -34.48
N ALA A 24 10.13 11.34 -35.14
CA ALA A 24 9.38 10.91 -36.31
C ALA A 24 8.00 10.29 -36.00
N MET A 25 7.73 9.97 -34.73
CA MET A 25 6.43 9.46 -34.31
C MET A 25 5.38 10.54 -34.39
N GLN A 26 4.31 10.30 -35.14
CA GLN A 26 3.14 11.15 -35.12
C GLN A 26 2.50 11.11 -33.72
N PRO A 27 2.14 12.25 -33.12
CA PRO A 27 1.42 12.24 -31.86
C PRO A 27 0.10 11.48 -32.07
N LYS A 28 -0.07 10.41 -31.32
CA LYS A 28 -1.37 9.71 -31.28
C LYS A 28 -2.38 10.65 -30.65
N THR A 29 -3.58 10.73 -31.20
CA THR A 29 -4.70 11.37 -30.54
C THR A 29 -4.82 10.77 -29.16
N LEU A 30 -4.80 11.60 -28.13
CA LEU A 30 -5.11 11.14 -26.77
C LEU A 30 -6.52 10.55 -26.81
N GLY A 31 -6.68 9.36 -26.25
CA GLY A 31 -7.98 8.73 -26.12
C GLY A 31 -8.92 9.56 -25.24
N ASP A 32 -10.17 9.15 -25.16
CA ASP A 32 -11.13 9.75 -24.22
C ASP A 32 -10.58 9.60 -22.79
N GLU A 33 -10.36 10.73 -22.13
CA GLU A 33 -9.81 10.78 -20.78
C GLU A 33 -10.71 10.04 -19.78
N ALA A 34 -12.03 10.15 -19.90
CA ALA A 34 -12.97 9.48 -19.03
C ALA A 34 -12.89 7.95 -19.19
N ALA A 35 -12.82 7.46 -20.42
CA ALA A 35 -12.63 6.03 -20.70
C ALA A 35 -11.27 5.52 -20.20
N CYS A 36 -10.20 6.30 -20.35
CA CYS A 36 -8.88 5.94 -19.82
C CYS A 36 -8.89 5.87 -18.29
N ARG A 37 -9.56 6.80 -17.62
CA ARG A 37 -9.70 6.83 -16.15
C ARG A 37 -10.49 5.62 -15.66
N ALA A 38 -11.65 5.35 -16.26
CA ALA A 38 -12.47 4.18 -15.91
C ALA A 38 -11.69 2.88 -16.07
N ARG A 39 -10.92 2.75 -17.14
CA ARG A 39 -10.07 1.58 -17.36
C ARG A 39 -8.96 1.47 -16.32
N ALA A 40 -8.35 2.59 -15.91
CA ALA A 40 -7.32 2.60 -14.86
C ALA A 40 -7.89 2.17 -13.51
N GLU A 41 -9.11 2.59 -13.17
CA GLU A 41 -9.83 2.19 -11.95
C GLU A 41 -10.14 0.68 -11.97
N GLU A 42 -10.65 0.17 -13.09
CA GLU A 42 -10.91 -1.26 -13.27
C GLU A 42 -9.62 -2.11 -13.10
N VAL A 43 -8.53 -1.69 -13.74
CA VAL A 43 -7.23 -2.39 -13.61
C VAL A 43 -6.72 -2.35 -12.18
N ARG A 44 -6.86 -1.21 -11.49
CA ARG A 44 -6.45 -1.07 -10.09
C ARG A 44 -7.25 -2.02 -9.19
N ALA A 45 -8.57 -2.02 -9.29
CA ALA A 45 -9.41 -2.92 -8.52
C ALA A 45 -9.05 -4.40 -8.78
N ALA A 46 -8.82 -4.76 -10.04
CA ALA A 46 -8.42 -6.11 -10.43
C ALA A 46 -7.00 -6.49 -9.99
N SER A 47 -6.14 -5.51 -9.66
CA SER A 47 -4.77 -5.77 -9.18
C SER A 47 -4.70 -6.14 -7.70
N ILE A 48 -5.72 -5.80 -6.90
CA ILE A 48 -5.76 -6.18 -5.48
C ILE A 48 -5.72 -7.69 -5.39
N THR A 49 -4.73 -8.20 -4.66
CA THR A 49 -4.43 -9.63 -4.62
C THR A 49 -4.64 -10.18 -3.21
N ALA A 50 -5.55 -11.13 -3.05
CA ALA A 50 -5.65 -11.93 -1.85
C ALA A 50 -4.49 -12.95 -1.85
N VAL A 51 -3.45 -12.65 -1.06
CA VAL A 51 -2.27 -13.53 -0.92
C VAL A 51 -2.59 -14.72 -0.04
N HIS A 52 -3.40 -14.49 0.99
CA HIS A 52 -3.89 -15.51 1.89
C HIS A 52 -5.28 -15.13 2.43
N LEU A 53 -6.17 -16.11 2.48
CA LEU A 53 -7.45 -15.99 3.17
C LEU A 53 -7.58 -17.11 4.23
N PRO A 54 -8.09 -16.81 5.42
CA PRO A 54 -8.45 -17.83 6.40
C PRO A 54 -9.46 -18.85 5.86
N GLN A 55 -9.57 -19.99 6.50
CA GLN A 55 -10.50 -21.06 6.07
C GLN A 55 -11.97 -20.60 5.93
N GLY A 56 -12.38 -19.58 6.69
CA GLY A 56 -13.71 -18.97 6.60
C GLY A 56 -13.85 -17.87 5.53
N GLY A 57 -12.80 -17.59 4.74
CA GLY A 57 -12.77 -16.49 3.78
C GLY A 57 -12.36 -15.16 4.40
N MET A 58 -12.76 -14.06 3.77
CA MET A 58 -12.48 -12.70 4.26
C MET A 58 -13.21 -12.46 5.57
N PRO A 59 -12.53 -12.01 6.65
CA PRO A 59 -13.19 -11.67 7.91
C PRO A 59 -14.23 -10.56 7.71
N ALA A 60 -15.38 -10.71 8.36
CA ALA A 60 -16.37 -9.64 8.42
C ALA A 60 -15.89 -8.51 9.32
N LEU A 61 -16.15 -7.27 8.94
CA LEU A 61 -15.78 -6.10 9.73
C LEU A 61 -16.51 -6.02 11.09
N GLY A 62 -17.74 -6.59 11.17
CA GLY A 62 -18.56 -6.44 12.37
C GLY A 62 -19.06 -5.01 12.56
N ASP A 63 -19.50 -4.68 13.78
CA ASP A 63 -20.16 -3.39 14.06
C ASP A 63 -19.16 -2.28 14.45
N ASN A 64 -18.02 -2.64 15.00
CA ASN A 64 -17.01 -1.71 15.48
C ASN A 64 -15.59 -2.11 15.02
N PRO A 65 -15.26 -2.03 13.71
CA PRO A 65 -13.92 -2.34 13.22
C PRO A 65 -12.90 -1.28 13.64
N LEU A 66 -11.64 -1.70 13.81
CA LEU A 66 -10.50 -0.83 14.03
C LEU A 66 -9.66 -0.76 12.76
N PHE A 67 -9.56 0.42 12.18
CA PHE A 67 -8.70 0.70 11.03
C PHE A 67 -7.39 1.31 11.50
N LEU A 68 -6.29 0.69 11.14
CA LEU A 68 -4.94 1.02 11.61
C LEU A 68 -3.97 1.23 10.45
N GLY A 69 -3.00 2.07 10.64
CA GLY A 69 -1.90 2.27 9.72
C GLY A 69 -1.19 3.59 9.94
N CYS A 70 0.01 3.73 9.39
CA CYS A 70 0.74 4.98 9.42
C CYS A 70 0.28 5.93 8.30
N ALA A 71 0.55 7.22 8.45
CA ALA A 71 0.51 8.15 7.35
C ALA A 71 1.52 7.74 6.27
N ASP A 72 1.22 8.06 5.01
CA ASP A 72 2.20 7.86 3.96
C ASP A 72 3.45 8.69 4.23
N TYR A 73 4.59 8.12 3.92
CA TYR A 73 5.82 8.90 3.85
C TYR A 73 6.50 8.62 2.51
N ARG A 74 6.87 9.67 1.85
CA ARG A 74 7.56 9.57 0.58
C ARG A 74 9.06 9.57 0.83
N SER A 75 9.68 8.42 0.63
CA SER A 75 11.12 8.23 0.86
C SER A 75 11.96 8.42 -0.40
N THR A 76 11.45 9.09 -1.42
CA THR A 76 12.17 9.31 -2.67
C THR A 76 12.58 10.77 -2.83
N ILE A 77 13.75 11.01 -3.42
CA ILE A 77 14.26 12.36 -3.73
C ILE A 77 13.28 13.14 -4.63
N ALA A 78 12.43 12.44 -5.38
CA ALA A 78 11.43 13.04 -6.26
C ALA A 78 10.16 13.49 -5.53
N SER A 79 10.00 13.18 -4.24
CA SER A 79 8.85 13.65 -3.47
C SER A 79 9.14 15.00 -2.84
N ASN A 80 8.17 15.90 -2.88
CA ASN A 80 8.26 17.21 -2.23
C ASN A 80 8.16 17.16 -0.70
N GLY A 81 8.10 15.96 -0.10
CA GLY A 81 8.03 15.77 1.36
C GLY A 81 6.67 16.11 1.97
N GLU A 82 5.69 16.55 1.17
CA GLU A 82 4.34 16.80 1.66
C GLU A 82 3.58 15.48 1.84
N SER A 83 2.83 15.39 2.94
CA SER A 83 1.86 14.33 3.17
C SER A 83 0.77 14.38 2.10
N SER A 84 0.21 13.24 1.73
CA SER A 84 -0.94 13.16 0.83
C SER A 84 -2.19 13.86 1.36
N GLY A 85 -2.21 14.27 2.63
CA GLY A 85 -3.35 14.89 3.29
C GLY A 85 -4.48 13.91 3.60
N PHE A 86 -4.22 12.60 3.52
CA PHE A 86 -5.15 11.53 3.91
C PHE A 86 -4.36 10.35 4.47
N THR A 87 -5.02 9.51 5.26
CA THR A 87 -4.42 8.29 5.81
C THR A 87 -5.27 7.08 5.48
N PHE A 88 -4.63 5.91 5.37
CA PHE A 88 -5.34 4.65 5.12
C PHE A 88 -6.45 4.40 6.17
N PRO A 89 -6.20 4.49 7.48
CA PRO A 89 -7.25 4.22 8.46
C PRO A 89 -8.44 5.20 8.37
N GLU A 90 -8.20 6.47 8.10
CA GLU A 90 -9.28 7.47 7.98
C GLU A 90 -10.14 7.22 6.74
N GLU A 91 -9.51 6.92 5.59
CA GLU A 91 -10.24 6.62 4.36
C GLU A 91 -11.03 5.31 4.50
N MET A 92 -10.46 4.24 5.06
CA MET A 92 -11.17 2.99 5.29
C MET A 92 -12.37 3.16 6.22
N ARG A 93 -12.20 3.92 7.33
CA ARG A 93 -13.31 4.25 8.23
C ARG A 93 -14.42 5.03 7.50
N ARG A 94 -14.04 5.97 6.65
CA ARG A 94 -14.99 6.75 5.84
C ARG A 94 -15.80 5.86 4.89
N HIS A 95 -15.15 4.90 4.21
CA HIS A 95 -15.84 3.96 3.31
C HIS A 95 -16.74 2.98 4.06
N ALA A 96 -16.27 2.48 5.20
CA ALA A 96 -17.08 1.56 6.02
C ALA A 96 -18.25 2.24 6.73
N ASP A 97 -18.23 3.57 6.84
CA ASP A 97 -19.19 4.41 7.59
C ASP A 97 -19.39 3.95 9.05
N LYS A 98 -18.36 3.32 9.65
CA LYS A 98 -18.36 2.80 11.02
C LYS A 98 -16.95 2.54 11.53
N GLY A 99 -16.83 2.28 12.84
CA GLY A 99 -15.58 1.90 13.48
C GLY A 99 -14.69 3.08 13.82
N THR A 100 -13.46 2.77 14.19
CA THR A 100 -12.45 3.72 14.66
C THR A 100 -11.26 3.72 13.72
N ALA A 101 -10.75 4.91 13.38
CA ALA A 101 -9.49 5.08 12.68
C ALA A 101 -8.39 5.48 13.67
N LEU A 102 -7.26 4.80 13.64
CA LEU A 102 -6.09 5.12 14.47
C LEU A 102 -4.84 5.17 13.60
N VAL A 103 -4.23 6.35 13.52
CA VAL A 103 -2.98 6.56 12.80
C VAL A 103 -1.83 6.29 13.76
N THR A 104 -0.93 5.39 13.35
CA THR A 104 0.28 5.04 14.11
C THR A 104 1.50 5.78 13.60
N ASP A 105 2.57 5.78 14.38
CA ASP A 105 3.87 6.14 13.86
C ASP A 105 4.26 5.22 12.71
N LYS A 106 5.09 5.72 11.80
CA LYS A 106 5.60 4.93 10.66
C LYS A 106 6.48 3.75 11.07
N ASP A 107 7.09 3.82 12.24
CA ASP A 107 7.86 2.73 12.85
C ASP A 107 7.55 2.64 14.35
N PRO A 108 6.34 2.14 14.72
CA PRO A 108 5.85 2.18 16.10
C PRO A 108 6.78 1.43 17.05
N GLY A 109 7.04 2.07 18.20
CA GLY A 109 7.81 1.49 19.30
C GLY A 109 6.97 0.56 20.17
N ASP A 110 7.63 -0.17 21.10
CA ASP A 110 6.97 -1.19 21.90
C ASP A 110 5.87 -0.61 22.82
N ALA A 111 6.03 0.63 23.31
CA ALA A 111 5.00 1.29 24.12
C ALA A 111 3.73 1.59 23.31
N GLU A 112 3.88 2.13 22.10
CA GLU A 112 2.77 2.40 21.19
C GLU A 112 2.09 1.09 20.76
N ILE A 113 2.87 0.04 20.44
CA ILE A 113 2.33 -1.28 20.09
C ILE A 113 1.46 -1.82 21.24
N ALA A 114 1.94 -1.74 22.49
CA ALA A 114 1.18 -2.22 23.67
C ALA A 114 -0.13 -1.43 23.84
N GLU A 115 -0.10 -0.12 23.65
CA GLU A 115 -1.28 0.74 23.72
C GLU A 115 -2.30 0.37 22.64
N VAL A 116 -1.86 0.25 21.39
CA VAL A 116 -2.72 -0.10 20.24
C VAL A 116 -3.35 -1.49 20.44
N VAL A 117 -2.58 -2.48 20.91
CA VAL A 117 -3.09 -3.83 21.21
C VAL A 117 -4.16 -3.79 22.31
N SER A 118 -3.94 -2.98 23.35
CA SER A 118 -4.93 -2.80 24.43
C SER A 118 -6.24 -2.20 23.89
N GLN A 119 -6.16 -1.20 23.03
CA GLN A 119 -7.33 -0.58 22.41
C GLN A 119 -8.07 -1.55 21.47
N ALA A 120 -7.34 -2.39 20.72
CA ALA A 120 -7.91 -3.34 19.78
C ALA A 120 -8.91 -4.32 20.43
N ALA A 121 -8.76 -4.64 21.70
CA ALA A 121 -9.64 -5.58 22.43
C ALA A 121 -11.12 -5.16 22.45
N ALA A 122 -11.42 -3.87 22.27
CA ALA A 122 -12.80 -3.35 22.22
C ALA A 122 -13.45 -3.39 20.82
N HIS A 123 -12.73 -3.93 19.83
CA HIS A 123 -13.15 -3.88 18.44
C HIS A 123 -13.52 -5.26 17.86
N SER A 124 -14.36 -5.26 16.83
CA SER A 124 -14.90 -6.47 16.21
C SER A 124 -13.97 -7.10 15.16
N CYS A 125 -13.14 -6.28 14.52
CA CYS A 125 -12.20 -6.68 13.48
C CYS A 125 -11.08 -5.65 13.40
N ILE A 126 -9.89 -6.08 13.02
CA ILE A 126 -8.74 -5.20 12.79
C ILE A 126 -8.45 -5.14 11.30
N VAL A 127 -8.35 -3.95 10.74
CA VAL A 127 -7.88 -3.71 9.37
C VAL A 127 -6.61 -2.89 9.44
N LEU A 128 -5.46 -3.52 9.23
CA LEU A 128 -4.14 -2.89 9.32
C LEU A 128 -3.54 -2.68 7.93
N GLY A 129 -3.27 -1.44 7.56
CA GLY A 129 -2.47 -1.09 6.40
C GLY A 129 -0.99 -0.93 6.76
N THR A 130 -0.10 -1.66 6.09
CA THR A 130 1.35 -1.49 6.24
C THR A 130 1.97 -0.80 5.03
N TYR A 131 2.99 0.01 5.27
CA TYR A 131 3.70 0.74 4.23
C TYR A 131 5.21 0.62 4.43
N ASN A 132 5.86 -0.23 3.64
CA ASN A 132 7.28 -0.59 3.78
C ASN A 132 7.63 -1.19 5.16
N GLY A 133 6.75 -1.99 5.76
CA GLY A 133 6.98 -2.64 7.04
C GLY A 133 8.21 -3.55 7.06
N HIS A 134 8.59 -4.12 5.91
CA HIS A 134 9.83 -4.90 5.77
C HIS A 134 11.12 -4.08 6.03
N ILE A 135 11.05 -2.74 5.91
CA ILE A 135 12.11 -1.80 6.27
C ILE A 135 11.85 -1.26 7.68
N LEU A 136 10.64 -0.81 7.94
CA LEU A 136 10.19 -0.24 9.22
C LEU A 136 9.56 -1.33 10.07
N GLN A 137 10.40 -2.04 10.80
CA GLN A 137 10.06 -3.30 11.48
C GLN A 137 9.01 -3.14 12.59
N GLY A 138 8.81 -1.94 13.12
CA GLY A 138 7.75 -1.65 14.09
C GLY A 138 6.36 -2.01 13.57
N GLN A 139 6.08 -1.75 12.29
CA GLN A 139 4.81 -2.13 11.67
C GLN A 139 4.59 -3.65 11.66
N LEU A 140 5.65 -4.44 11.40
CA LEU A 140 5.54 -5.90 11.42
C LEU A 140 5.44 -6.45 12.85
N ARG A 141 6.09 -5.81 13.84
CA ARG A 141 5.90 -6.16 15.26
C ARG A 141 4.46 -5.87 15.68
N LEU A 142 3.91 -4.71 15.30
CA LEU A 142 2.51 -4.36 15.54
C LEU A 142 1.56 -5.38 14.90
N ALA A 143 1.76 -5.72 13.63
CA ALA A 143 0.94 -6.71 12.92
C ALA A 143 0.93 -8.07 13.64
N LYS A 144 2.09 -8.54 14.09
CA LYS A 144 2.22 -9.81 14.85
C LYS A 144 1.56 -9.73 16.22
N ALA A 145 1.72 -8.63 16.93
CA ALA A 145 1.11 -8.42 18.24
C ALA A 145 -0.42 -8.39 18.15
N LEU A 146 -0.98 -7.72 17.14
CA LEU A 146 -2.40 -7.69 16.85
C LEU A 146 -2.93 -9.07 16.44
N ALA A 147 -2.22 -9.78 15.57
CA ALA A 147 -2.58 -11.14 15.20
C ALA A 147 -2.62 -12.10 16.40
N ALA A 148 -1.73 -11.91 17.38
CA ALA A 148 -1.71 -12.71 18.61
C ALA A 148 -2.93 -12.51 19.51
N THR A 149 -3.72 -11.45 19.31
CA THR A 149 -4.99 -11.26 20.05
C THR A 149 -6.07 -12.26 19.68
N GLY A 150 -5.95 -12.89 18.50
CA GLY A 150 -6.95 -13.80 17.95
C GLY A 150 -8.19 -13.12 17.38
N LEU A 151 -8.26 -11.80 17.37
CA LEU A 151 -9.33 -11.04 16.73
C LEU A 151 -9.33 -11.26 15.21
N PRO A 152 -10.49 -11.23 14.54
CA PRO A 152 -10.55 -11.20 13.09
C PRO A 152 -9.66 -10.07 12.55
N MET A 153 -8.76 -10.40 11.61
CA MET A 153 -7.79 -9.41 11.14
C MET A 153 -7.58 -9.49 9.63
N ILE A 154 -7.53 -8.32 9.01
CA ILE A 154 -7.18 -8.10 7.61
C ILE A 154 -5.90 -7.26 7.58
N LEU A 155 -4.84 -7.79 7.00
CA LEU A 155 -3.57 -7.08 6.78
C LEU A 155 -3.45 -6.70 5.30
N VAL A 156 -3.28 -5.41 5.02
CA VAL A 156 -3.13 -4.87 3.68
C VAL A 156 -1.72 -4.30 3.51
N ALA A 157 -0.91 -4.92 2.66
CA ALA A 157 0.38 -4.36 2.26
C ALA A 157 0.17 -3.30 1.17
N LEU A 158 0.33 -2.02 1.52
CA LEU A 158 0.00 -0.87 0.67
C LEU A 158 1.08 -0.54 -0.37
N ARG A 159 2.23 -1.24 -0.33
CA ARG A 159 3.30 -1.01 -1.31
C ARG A 159 4.00 -2.30 -1.72
N ASN A 160 4.63 -2.96 -0.78
CA ASN A 160 5.42 -4.17 -1.04
C ASN A 160 4.79 -5.37 -0.34
N PRO A 161 4.62 -6.52 -1.02
CA PRO A 161 3.97 -7.69 -0.44
C PRO A 161 4.84 -8.41 0.60
N TYR A 162 6.09 -7.98 0.79
CA TYR A 162 7.00 -8.58 1.78
C TYR A 162 6.50 -8.47 3.22
N ASP A 163 5.65 -7.47 3.48
CA ASP A 163 5.03 -7.26 4.79
C ASP A 163 4.05 -8.38 5.18
N LEU A 164 3.57 -9.15 4.20
CA LEU A 164 2.61 -10.25 4.41
C LEU A 164 3.26 -11.58 4.81
N ARG A 165 4.60 -11.64 4.82
CA ARG A 165 5.33 -12.87 5.14
C ARG A 165 5.16 -13.26 6.60
N ASN A 166 5.00 -14.59 6.81
CA ASN A 166 4.97 -15.18 8.15
C ASN A 166 3.83 -14.66 9.05
N MET A 167 2.71 -14.26 8.45
CA MET A 167 1.48 -14.00 9.19
C MET A 167 0.76 -15.31 9.54
N PRO A 168 0.08 -15.38 10.70
CA PRO A 168 -0.71 -16.55 11.06
C PRO A 168 -1.85 -16.81 10.07
N ASN A 169 -2.24 -18.07 9.92
CA ASN A 169 -3.26 -18.51 8.96
C ASN A 169 -4.68 -17.96 9.22
N HIS A 170 -4.94 -17.38 10.39
CA HIS A 170 -6.22 -16.72 10.68
C HIS A 170 -6.29 -15.26 10.24
N VAL A 171 -5.18 -14.68 9.75
CA VAL A 171 -5.10 -13.33 9.23
C VAL A 171 -5.33 -13.34 7.73
N ALA A 172 -6.31 -12.57 7.24
CA ALA A 172 -6.43 -12.32 5.81
C ALA A 172 -5.33 -11.37 5.36
N ALA A 173 -4.62 -11.70 4.29
CA ALA A 173 -3.48 -10.94 3.80
C ALA A 173 -3.70 -10.50 2.35
N LEU A 174 -3.76 -9.18 2.14
CA LEU A 174 -4.00 -8.55 0.86
C LEU A 174 -2.78 -7.72 0.41
N ALA A 175 -2.46 -7.77 -0.87
CA ALA A 175 -1.50 -6.86 -1.50
C ALA A 175 -2.25 -5.79 -2.29
N GLY A 176 -2.10 -4.52 -1.89
CA GLY A 176 -2.74 -3.36 -2.51
C GLY A 176 -1.85 -2.63 -3.51
N TRP A 177 -0.52 -2.79 -3.41
CA TRP A 177 0.52 -2.31 -4.32
C TRP A 177 0.81 -0.81 -4.30
N GLU A 178 -0.10 0.03 -3.80
CA GLU A 178 0.08 1.47 -3.75
C GLU A 178 -0.58 2.09 -2.50
N TYR A 179 -0.22 3.36 -2.20
CA TYR A 179 -0.84 4.15 -1.15
C TYR A 179 -1.54 5.34 -1.80
N THR A 180 -2.75 5.13 -2.32
CA THR A 180 -3.53 6.14 -3.04
C THR A 180 -5.01 6.04 -2.71
N ARG A 181 -5.74 7.17 -2.80
CA ARG A 181 -7.19 7.16 -2.63
C ARG A 181 -7.91 6.19 -3.57
N PRO A 182 -7.59 6.16 -4.87
CA PRO A 182 -8.25 5.22 -5.77
C PRO A 182 -8.03 3.74 -5.43
N LEU A 183 -6.91 3.37 -4.76
CA LEU A 183 -6.77 2.04 -4.19
C LEU A 183 -7.71 1.84 -3.02
N PHE A 184 -7.80 2.82 -2.12
CA PHE A 184 -8.66 2.73 -0.93
C PHE A 184 -10.15 2.69 -1.29
N ASP A 185 -10.54 3.35 -2.38
CA ASP A 185 -11.89 3.27 -2.96
C ASP A 185 -12.20 1.85 -3.51
N ALA A 186 -11.18 1.08 -3.87
CA ALA A 186 -11.31 -0.25 -4.44
C ALA A 186 -11.20 -1.40 -3.41
N LEU A 187 -10.67 -1.13 -2.21
CA LEU A 187 -10.51 -2.09 -1.11
C LEU A 187 -11.82 -2.30 -0.35
#